data_5a03bbbb086378dba8b8124cb597c7eb
#
_entry.id   5a03bbbb086378dba8b8124cb597c7eb
#
_cell.length_a   1.000
_cell.length_b   1.000
_cell.length_c   1.000
_cell.angle_alpha   90.00
_cell.angle_beta   90.00
_cell.angle_gamma   90.00
#
_symmetry.space_group_name_H-M   'P 1'
#
loop_
_entity.id
_entity.type
_entity.pdbx_description
1 polymer ?
#
loop_
_entity_poly.entity_id
_entity_poly.type
_entity_poly.pdbx_seq_one_letter_code
_entity_poly.pdbx_strand_id
1 'polypeptide(L)'
;VDEDYPENKLTGAVFEVYADKNGDGKLDKDDELLGTMGEVEKGVYQMGDLRYGKYLVREKTAPEGFVLDEGVYDVSIEENGKTYAVENKAGVGFINTAQKGSLKIVKTSSNGKLESFSFRVTGTDYDQTFKTDKNGEIFIEGLRIGEYTVSEVSDNASAGYILPADKQATVKVGATTIVQMHNELRDTPKTGDDFNPALWVSLAAVSLIGAGVLGIVGFKGRKKKKED
;
A
#
# COMPACT_ATOMS: atom_id res chain seq x y z
N VAL A 1 18.02 0.90 -12.95
CA VAL A 1 17.02 1.96 -12.73
C VAL A 1 15.62 1.40 -12.92
N ASP A 2 14.64 2.11 -12.39
CA ASP A 2 13.21 1.80 -12.52
C ASP A 2 12.70 2.22 -13.91
N GLU A 3 11.95 1.33 -14.58
CA GLU A 3 11.37 1.64 -15.91
C GLU A 3 10.38 2.79 -15.89
N ASP A 4 9.51 2.85 -14.86
CA ASP A 4 8.49 3.89 -14.72
C ASP A 4 9.08 5.24 -14.22
N TYR A 5 10.22 5.18 -13.48
CA TYR A 5 10.90 6.34 -12.87
C TYR A 5 12.43 6.22 -13.08
N PRO A 6 12.96 6.56 -14.27
CA PRO A 6 14.37 6.35 -14.63
C PRO A 6 15.38 7.07 -13.73
N GLU A 7 14.96 8.11 -13.01
CA GLU A 7 15.77 8.80 -12.01
C GLU A 7 15.96 7.98 -10.72
N ASN A 8 15.12 6.97 -10.48
CA ASN A 8 15.21 6.13 -9.29
C ASN A 8 16.24 5.02 -9.52
N LYS A 9 17.37 5.14 -8.84
CA LYS A 9 18.38 4.10 -8.76
C LYS A 9 17.90 3.01 -7.79
N LEU A 10 17.91 1.77 -8.26
CA LEU A 10 17.43 0.60 -7.52
C LEU A 10 18.59 -0.10 -6.80
N THR A 11 18.38 -0.47 -5.53
CA THR A 11 19.32 -1.22 -4.70
C THR A 11 18.88 -2.66 -4.53
N GLY A 12 19.80 -3.54 -4.08
CA GLY A 12 19.48 -4.93 -3.76
C GLY A 12 19.46 -5.88 -4.97
N ALA A 13 19.80 -5.41 -6.17
CA ALA A 13 20.09 -6.31 -7.29
C ALA A 13 21.38 -7.11 -7.02
N VAL A 14 21.46 -8.30 -7.58
CA VAL A 14 22.67 -9.12 -7.59
C VAL A 14 23.03 -9.43 -9.03
N PHE A 15 24.21 -8.99 -9.45
CA PHE A 15 24.75 -9.29 -10.79
C PHE A 15 25.90 -10.29 -10.68
N GLU A 16 25.83 -11.39 -11.41
CA GLU A 16 26.92 -12.37 -11.57
C GLU A 16 27.74 -12.04 -12.80
N VAL A 17 29.09 -12.21 -12.68
CA VAL A 17 30.04 -12.00 -13.75
C VAL A 17 30.72 -13.32 -14.06
N TYR A 18 30.75 -13.69 -15.32
CA TYR A 18 31.39 -14.90 -15.83
C TYR A 18 32.51 -14.55 -16.83
N ALA A 19 33.56 -15.33 -16.85
CA ALA A 19 34.54 -15.29 -17.96
C ALA A 19 33.97 -16.13 -19.11
N ASP A 20 33.75 -15.49 -20.26
CA ASP A 20 33.32 -16.13 -21.50
C ASP A 20 34.53 -16.89 -22.10
N LYS A 21 34.67 -18.17 -21.76
CA LYS A 21 35.86 -18.97 -22.10
C LYS A 21 35.91 -19.40 -23.57
N ASN A 22 34.76 -19.64 -24.16
CA ASN A 22 34.66 -20.05 -25.58
C ASN A 22 34.46 -18.83 -26.49
N GLY A 23 34.13 -17.66 -25.96
CA GLY A 23 34.01 -16.39 -26.66
C GLY A 23 32.75 -16.26 -27.52
N ASP A 24 31.71 -17.07 -27.26
CA ASP A 24 30.52 -17.14 -28.10
C ASP A 24 29.40 -16.17 -27.65
N GLY A 25 29.59 -15.48 -26.51
CA GLY A 25 28.62 -14.50 -25.98
C GLY A 25 27.40 -15.14 -25.36
N LYS A 26 27.41 -16.41 -25.00
CA LYS A 26 26.32 -17.15 -24.39
C LYS A 26 26.76 -17.79 -23.10
N LEU A 27 25.96 -17.66 -22.07
CA LEU A 27 26.26 -18.29 -20.79
C LEU A 27 25.97 -19.78 -20.84
N ASP A 28 27.03 -20.59 -20.71
CA ASP A 28 26.92 -22.03 -20.69
C ASP A 28 27.88 -22.70 -19.66
N LYS A 29 27.98 -24.05 -19.71
CA LYS A 29 28.79 -24.84 -18.76
C LYS A 29 30.31 -24.65 -18.89
N ASP A 30 30.77 -24.10 -20.01
CA ASP A 30 32.19 -23.91 -20.29
C ASP A 30 32.69 -22.56 -19.71
N ASP A 31 31.77 -21.69 -19.27
CA ASP A 31 32.06 -20.40 -18.66
C ASP A 31 32.35 -20.51 -17.16
N GLU A 32 33.21 -19.63 -16.69
CA GLU A 32 33.63 -19.60 -15.30
C GLU A 32 32.99 -18.47 -14.52
N LEU A 33 32.21 -18.78 -13.47
CA LEU A 33 31.72 -17.79 -12.55
C LEU A 33 32.88 -17.16 -11.78
N LEU A 34 33.06 -15.86 -11.92
CA LEU A 34 34.08 -15.08 -11.19
C LEU A 34 33.57 -14.55 -9.85
N GLY A 35 32.29 -14.28 -9.75
CA GLY A 35 31.65 -13.73 -8.55
C GLY A 35 30.51 -12.81 -8.87
N THR A 36 30.18 -11.97 -7.87
CA THR A 36 29.12 -10.97 -7.99
C THR A 36 29.69 -9.56 -7.95
N MET A 37 29.04 -8.62 -8.64
CA MET A 37 29.35 -7.20 -8.52
C MET A 37 29.03 -6.68 -7.13
N GLY A 38 29.88 -5.80 -6.56
CA GLY A 38 29.59 -5.05 -5.35
C GLY A 38 28.82 -3.78 -5.65
N GLU A 39 27.85 -3.43 -4.82
CA GLU A 39 27.21 -2.11 -4.88
C GLU A 39 28.18 -1.07 -4.27
N VAL A 40 28.72 -0.17 -5.12
CA VAL A 40 29.71 0.84 -4.71
C VAL A 40 29.06 2.19 -4.37
N GLU A 41 27.92 2.47 -4.96
CA GLU A 41 27.02 3.60 -4.66
C GLU A 41 25.59 3.12 -4.84
N LYS A 42 24.60 3.85 -4.32
CA LYS A 42 23.20 3.51 -4.49
C LYS A 42 22.86 3.16 -5.94
N GLY A 43 22.54 1.90 -6.20
CA GLY A 43 22.16 1.38 -7.52
C GLY A 43 23.29 1.41 -8.57
N VAL A 44 24.55 1.49 -8.14
CA VAL A 44 25.73 1.35 -9.00
C VAL A 44 26.52 0.14 -8.56
N TYR A 45 26.62 -0.84 -9.43
CA TYR A 45 27.29 -2.12 -9.17
C TYR A 45 28.57 -2.22 -9.98
N GLN A 46 29.64 -2.70 -9.38
CA GLN A 46 30.94 -2.79 -10.01
C GLN A 46 31.69 -4.07 -9.61
N MET A 47 32.45 -4.62 -10.52
CA MET A 47 33.50 -5.61 -10.27
C MET A 47 34.83 -5.04 -10.84
N GLY A 48 35.85 -5.01 -9.99
CA GLY A 48 37.20 -4.56 -10.38
C GLY A 48 38.17 -5.72 -10.69
N ASP A 49 39.38 -5.36 -11.03
CA ASP A 49 40.54 -6.25 -11.20
C ASP A 49 40.33 -7.39 -12.23
N LEU A 50 39.49 -7.14 -13.23
CA LEU A 50 39.28 -8.07 -14.34
C LEU A 50 40.42 -7.94 -15.35
N ARG A 51 40.91 -9.10 -15.88
CA ARG A 51 41.92 -9.14 -16.92
C ARG A 51 41.32 -8.79 -18.28
N TYR A 52 42.20 -8.58 -19.28
CA TYR A 52 41.73 -8.52 -20.67
C TYR A 52 40.97 -9.79 -21.04
N GLY A 53 39.84 -9.63 -21.72
CA GLY A 53 39.03 -10.76 -22.12
C GLY A 53 37.56 -10.41 -22.30
N LYS A 54 36.78 -11.45 -22.64
CA LYS A 54 35.33 -11.36 -22.76
C LYS A 54 34.67 -11.86 -21.50
N TYR A 55 33.59 -11.21 -21.14
CA TYR A 55 32.81 -11.48 -19.93
C TYR A 55 31.32 -11.45 -20.23
N LEU A 56 30.60 -12.20 -19.45
CA LEU A 56 29.14 -12.23 -19.47
C LEU A 56 28.61 -11.75 -18.11
N VAL A 57 27.59 -10.92 -18.14
CA VAL A 57 26.92 -10.41 -16.94
C VAL A 57 25.43 -10.74 -17.01
N ARG A 58 24.89 -11.26 -15.93
CA ARG A 58 23.46 -11.47 -15.78
C ARG A 58 22.95 -10.94 -14.43
N GLU A 59 21.71 -10.53 -14.39
CA GLU A 59 21.03 -10.31 -13.12
C GLU A 59 20.64 -11.67 -12.52
N LYS A 60 21.13 -11.99 -11.33
CA LYS A 60 20.77 -13.20 -10.57
C LYS A 60 19.54 -12.96 -9.70
N THR A 61 19.45 -11.77 -9.13
CA THR A 61 18.36 -11.36 -8.26
C THR A 61 17.98 -9.93 -8.62
N ALA A 62 16.72 -9.72 -8.97
CA ALA A 62 16.19 -8.40 -9.21
C ALA A 62 16.04 -7.60 -7.89
N PRO A 63 16.00 -6.28 -7.93
CA PRO A 63 15.57 -5.48 -6.81
C PRO A 63 14.19 -5.90 -6.29
N GLU A 64 13.93 -5.72 -4.99
CA GLU A 64 12.64 -6.07 -4.42
C GLU A 64 11.49 -5.32 -5.13
N GLY A 65 10.45 -6.07 -5.50
CA GLY A 65 9.30 -5.52 -6.22
C GLY A 65 9.46 -5.38 -7.73
N PHE A 66 10.57 -5.89 -8.30
CA PHE A 66 10.85 -5.85 -9.73
C PHE A 66 10.93 -7.24 -10.35
N VAL A 67 10.74 -7.29 -11.67
CA VAL A 67 10.86 -8.51 -12.46
C VAL A 67 12.33 -8.75 -12.73
N LEU A 68 12.77 -10.03 -12.61
CA LEU A 68 14.12 -10.44 -12.97
C LEU A 68 14.36 -10.24 -14.47
N ASP A 69 15.48 -9.61 -14.82
CA ASP A 69 15.98 -9.61 -16.19
C ASP A 69 16.76 -10.93 -16.44
N GLU A 70 16.19 -11.81 -17.25
CA GLU A 70 16.79 -13.09 -17.60
C GLU A 70 17.86 -12.97 -18.70
N GLY A 71 18.13 -11.75 -19.20
CA GLY A 71 19.14 -11.48 -20.22
C GLY A 71 20.55 -11.76 -19.75
N VAL A 72 21.41 -12.11 -20.70
CA VAL A 72 22.86 -12.22 -20.52
C VAL A 72 23.53 -11.20 -21.44
N TYR A 73 24.43 -10.40 -20.88
CA TYR A 73 25.01 -9.25 -21.54
C TYR A 73 26.51 -9.40 -21.61
N ASP A 74 27.08 -9.33 -22.81
CA ASP A 74 28.50 -9.45 -23.03
C ASP A 74 29.22 -8.10 -22.86
N VAL A 75 30.46 -8.18 -22.42
CA VAL A 75 31.38 -7.03 -22.33
C VAL A 75 32.82 -7.50 -22.59
N SER A 76 33.55 -6.75 -23.39
CA SER A 76 34.96 -6.99 -23.65
C SER A 76 35.84 -5.97 -22.95
N ILE A 77 36.81 -6.42 -22.16
CA ILE A 77 37.81 -5.57 -21.50
C ILE A 77 39.07 -5.57 -22.35
N GLU A 78 39.41 -4.41 -22.95
CA GLU A 78 40.45 -4.25 -23.95
C GLU A 78 41.55 -3.27 -23.51
N GLU A 79 41.29 -2.41 -22.53
CA GLU A 79 42.22 -1.38 -22.07
C GLU A 79 42.41 -1.43 -20.55
N ASN A 80 43.65 -1.28 -20.07
CA ASN A 80 43.98 -1.25 -18.67
C ASN A 80 43.45 0.06 -18.00
N GLY A 81 42.85 -0.09 -16.82
CA GLY A 81 42.38 1.05 -16.02
C GLY A 81 41.10 1.72 -16.57
N LYS A 82 40.50 1.17 -17.63
CA LYS A 82 39.26 1.64 -18.19
C LYS A 82 38.05 0.92 -17.57
N THR A 83 36.99 1.64 -17.31
CA THR A 83 35.69 1.09 -16.87
C THR A 83 34.81 0.86 -18.09
N TYR A 84 34.19 -0.31 -18.17
CA TYR A 84 33.26 -0.70 -19.22
C TYR A 84 31.86 -0.84 -18.60
N ALA A 85 30.88 -0.16 -19.18
CA ALA A 85 29.49 -0.27 -18.74
C ALA A 85 28.85 -1.52 -19.35
N VAL A 86 28.00 -2.18 -18.56
CA VAL A 86 27.14 -3.26 -19.02
C VAL A 86 25.70 -2.80 -18.84
N GLU A 87 24.92 -2.90 -19.89
CA GLU A 87 23.61 -2.29 -19.99
C GLU A 87 22.61 -3.25 -20.67
N ASN A 88 21.38 -3.37 -20.14
CA ASN A 88 20.31 -4.02 -20.86
C ASN A 88 19.62 -3.07 -21.85
N LYS A 89 19.87 -1.74 -21.68
CA LYS A 89 19.43 -0.71 -22.61
C LYS A 89 20.51 0.34 -22.78
N ALA A 90 20.96 0.49 -24.02
CA ALA A 90 22.09 1.34 -24.37
C ALA A 90 21.93 2.77 -23.85
N GLY A 91 22.93 3.26 -23.12
CA GLY A 91 23.00 4.63 -22.56
C GLY A 91 22.13 4.89 -21.34
N VAL A 92 21.42 3.86 -20.83
CA VAL A 92 20.53 4.00 -19.67
C VAL A 92 20.94 3.09 -18.51
N GLY A 93 21.71 2.02 -18.79
CA GLY A 93 22.09 0.99 -17.83
C GLY A 93 21.07 -0.15 -17.73
N PHE A 94 20.99 -0.80 -16.58
CA PHE A 94 19.97 -1.82 -16.32
C PHE A 94 18.64 -1.21 -15.94
N ILE A 95 17.60 -1.51 -16.74
CA ILE A 95 16.22 -1.12 -16.49
C ILE A 95 15.47 -2.33 -15.97
N ASN A 96 14.83 -2.18 -14.81
CA ASN A 96 13.98 -3.21 -14.24
C ASN A 96 12.50 -2.78 -14.31
N THR A 97 11.64 -3.69 -14.73
CA THR A 97 10.18 -3.50 -14.80
C THR A 97 9.57 -3.81 -13.44
N ALA A 98 8.75 -2.92 -12.91
CA ALA A 98 8.08 -3.14 -11.63
C ALA A 98 7.07 -4.30 -11.72
N GLN A 99 7.00 -5.13 -10.68
CA GLN A 99 5.95 -6.11 -10.52
C GLN A 99 4.62 -5.41 -10.21
N LYS A 100 3.55 -5.80 -10.90
CA LYS A 100 2.24 -5.13 -10.80
C LYS A 100 1.12 -6.14 -10.57
N GLY A 101 0.04 -5.65 -9.94
CA GLY A 101 -1.22 -6.36 -9.75
C GLY A 101 -2.40 -5.41 -9.92
N SER A 102 -3.56 -5.81 -9.40
CA SER A 102 -4.80 -5.03 -9.51
C SER A 102 -5.51 -4.92 -8.17
N LEU A 103 -6.30 -3.87 -7.99
CA LEU A 103 -7.17 -3.64 -6.84
C LEU A 103 -8.60 -3.46 -7.34
N LYS A 104 -9.56 -4.20 -6.74
CA LYS A 104 -10.98 -4.04 -6.96
C LYS A 104 -11.65 -3.59 -5.68
N ILE A 105 -12.34 -2.46 -5.70
CA ILE A 105 -13.18 -1.99 -4.61
C ILE A 105 -14.62 -2.37 -4.94
N VAL A 106 -15.31 -3.00 -4.00
CA VAL A 106 -16.73 -3.37 -4.10
C VAL A 106 -17.49 -2.62 -3.01
N LYS A 107 -18.34 -1.69 -3.43
CA LYS A 107 -19.15 -0.85 -2.57
C LYS A 107 -20.55 -1.44 -2.40
N THR A 108 -21.03 -1.44 -1.16
CA THR A 108 -22.42 -1.72 -0.80
C THR A 108 -22.96 -0.66 0.15
N SER A 109 -24.27 -0.55 0.27
CA SER A 109 -24.92 0.34 1.24
C SER A 109 -26.21 -0.25 1.76
N SER A 110 -26.66 0.15 2.95
CA SER A 110 -27.87 -0.34 3.60
C SER A 110 -29.16 -0.04 2.82
N ASN A 111 -29.16 0.96 1.93
CA ASN A 111 -30.31 1.30 1.07
C ASN A 111 -30.13 0.89 -0.40
N GLY A 112 -29.06 0.16 -0.73
CA GLY A 112 -28.80 -0.34 -2.07
C GLY A 112 -28.20 0.69 -3.07
N LYS A 113 -27.87 1.92 -2.64
CA LYS A 113 -27.14 2.88 -3.48
C LYS A 113 -25.70 2.42 -3.67
N LEU A 114 -25.25 2.34 -4.90
CA LEU A 114 -23.91 1.79 -5.26
C LEU A 114 -23.03 2.79 -6.00
N GLU A 115 -23.63 3.65 -6.81
CA GLU A 115 -22.94 4.52 -7.79
C GLU A 115 -22.47 5.84 -7.18
N SER A 116 -21.37 6.36 -7.74
CA SER A 116 -20.82 7.71 -7.51
C SER A 116 -20.17 7.93 -6.15
N PHE A 117 -19.96 6.92 -5.34
CA PHE A 117 -19.15 7.05 -4.12
C PHE A 117 -17.68 7.22 -4.48
N SER A 118 -17.02 8.17 -3.83
CA SER A 118 -15.60 8.47 -4.07
C SER A 118 -14.71 7.72 -3.09
N PHE A 119 -13.66 7.07 -3.62
CA PHE A 119 -12.64 6.39 -2.84
C PHE A 119 -11.26 6.90 -3.21
N ARG A 120 -10.50 7.31 -2.21
CA ARG A 120 -9.08 7.62 -2.33
C ARG A 120 -8.29 6.36 -2.05
N VAL A 121 -7.36 6.05 -2.95
CA VAL A 121 -6.41 4.94 -2.83
C VAL A 121 -5.03 5.53 -2.71
N THR A 122 -4.34 5.24 -1.61
CA THR A 122 -2.97 5.71 -1.35
C THR A 122 -2.03 4.55 -1.12
N GLY A 123 -0.80 4.67 -1.57
CA GLY A 123 0.30 3.71 -1.40
C GLY A 123 1.63 4.41 -1.58
N THR A 124 2.74 3.66 -1.65
CA THR A 124 4.04 4.24 -1.95
C THR A 124 4.00 4.85 -3.36
N ASP A 125 4.27 6.15 -3.45
CA ASP A 125 4.25 6.93 -4.71
C ASP A 125 2.91 6.85 -5.48
N TYR A 126 1.80 6.58 -4.77
CA TYR A 126 0.47 6.48 -5.35
C TYR A 126 -0.57 7.19 -4.50
N ASP A 127 -1.33 8.11 -5.11
CA ASP A 127 -2.43 8.83 -4.48
C ASP A 127 -3.44 9.25 -5.53
N GLN A 128 -4.56 8.51 -5.63
CA GLN A 128 -5.60 8.77 -6.62
C GLN A 128 -6.99 8.56 -6.03
N THR A 129 -7.96 9.30 -6.59
CA THR A 129 -9.38 9.20 -6.20
C THR A 129 -10.21 8.71 -7.39
N PHE A 130 -11.07 7.74 -7.12
CA PHE A 130 -11.95 7.09 -8.08
C PHE A 130 -13.39 7.16 -7.63
N LYS A 131 -14.32 6.98 -8.55
CA LYS A 131 -15.76 6.86 -8.24
C LYS A 131 -16.28 5.49 -8.63
N THR A 132 -17.18 4.96 -7.80
CA THR A 132 -17.87 3.71 -8.11
C THR A 132 -18.79 3.87 -9.32
N ASP A 133 -18.82 2.82 -10.13
CA ASP A 133 -19.76 2.67 -11.24
C ASP A 133 -21.17 2.29 -10.74
N LYS A 134 -22.09 2.03 -11.69
CA LYS A 134 -23.47 1.59 -11.40
C LYS A 134 -23.58 0.28 -10.64
N ASN A 135 -22.55 -0.57 -10.69
CA ASN A 135 -22.47 -1.84 -9.96
C ASN A 135 -21.84 -1.67 -8.57
N GLY A 136 -21.37 -0.47 -8.23
CA GLY A 136 -20.64 -0.21 -7.01
C GLY A 136 -19.17 -0.60 -7.07
N GLU A 137 -18.61 -0.70 -8.27
CA GLU A 137 -17.27 -1.23 -8.46
C GLU A 137 -16.29 -0.14 -8.92
N ILE A 138 -15.04 -0.27 -8.44
CA ILE A 138 -13.87 0.41 -8.98
C ILE A 138 -12.85 -0.68 -9.26
N PHE A 139 -12.27 -0.69 -10.47
CA PHE A 139 -11.20 -1.60 -10.84
C PHE A 139 -9.97 -0.81 -11.27
N ILE A 140 -8.83 -1.08 -10.62
CA ILE A 140 -7.57 -0.37 -10.83
C ILE A 140 -6.52 -1.41 -11.22
N GLU A 141 -6.01 -1.30 -12.42
CA GLU A 141 -4.97 -2.16 -12.97
C GLU A 141 -3.59 -1.51 -12.88
N GLY A 142 -2.55 -2.32 -12.98
CA GLY A 142 -1.17 -1.85 -13.10
C GLY A 142 -0.62 -1.20 -11.83
N LEU A 143 -1.21 -1.46 -10.67
CA LEU A 143 -0.66 -1.03 -9.39
C LEU A 143 0.62 -1.82 -9.08
N ARG A 144 1.66 -1.15 -8.61
CA ARG A 144 2.85 -1.81 -8.07
C ARG A 144 2.46 -2.70 -6.90
N ILE A 145 3.16 -3.81 -6.71
CA ILE A 145 2.94 -4.64 -5.53
C ILE A 145 3.29 -3.87 -4.26
N GLY A 146 2.53 -4.11 -3.19
CA GLY A 146 2.75 -3.43 -1.91
C GLY A 146 1.45 -3.15 -1.15
N GLU A 147 1.57 -2.35 -0.11
CA GLU A 147 0.46 -1.99 0.76
C GLU A 147 -0.23 -0.71 0.27
N TYR A 148 -1.55 -0.76 0.25
CA TYR A 148 -2.42 0.36 -0.12
C TYR A 148 -3.46 0.59 0.96
N THR A 149 -3.85 1.85 1.13
CA THR A 149 -4.98 2.24 1.97
C THR A 149 -6.13 2.70 1.09
N VAL A 150 -7.31 2.16 1.33
CA VAL A 150 -8.56 2.54 0.66
C VAL A 150 -9.43 3.29 1.66
N SER A 151 -9.70 4.56 1.38
CA SER A 151 -10.49 5.47 2.21
C SER A 151 -11.67 6.02 1.43
N GLU A 152 -12.87 5.99 2.01
CA GLU A 152 -14.01 6.66 1.40
C GLU A 152 -13.96 8.17 1.63
N VAL A 153 -14.13 8.94 0.56
CA VAL A 153 -14.11 10.39 0.60
C VAL A 153 -15.50 10.91 0.92
N SER A 154 -15.61 11.80 1.92
CA SER A 154 -16.87 12.47 2.22
C SER A 154 -17.24 13.45 1.10
N ASP A 155 -18.32 13.17 0.38
CA ASP A 155 -18.85 13.99 -0.70
C ASP A 155 -20.39 13.95 -0.76
N ASN A 156 -20.98 14.49 -1.82
CA ASN A 156 -22.43 14.50 -1.99
C ASN A 156 -23.03 13.09 -2.12
N ALA A 157 -22.28 12.11 -2.61
CA ALA A 157 -22.77 10.74 -2.78
C ALA A 157 -22.83 10.01 -1.43
N SER A 158 -21.90 10.29 -0.53
CA SER A 158 -21.81 9.73 0.81
C SER A 158 -22.57 10.55 1.86
N ALA A 159 -23.18 11.70 1.48
CA ALA A 159 -23.98 12.51 2.38
C ALA A 159 -25.13 11.67 2.98
N GLY A 160 -25.27 11.71 4.29
CA GLY A 160 -26.29 10.93 5.01
C GLY A 160 -25.86 9.50 5.39
N TYR A 161 -24.64 9.09 5.05
CA TYR A 161 -24.09 7.80 5.49
C TYR A 161 -23.07 7.96 6.62
N ILE A 162 -22.88 6.88 7.36
CA ILE A 162 -21.72 6.69 8.22
C ILE A 162 -20.61 6.14 7.32
N LEU A 163 -19.51 6.87 7.23
CA LEU A 163 -18.35 6.41 6.44
C LEU A 163 -17.70 5.22 7.14
N PRO A 164 -17.36 4.15 6.40
CA PRO A 164 -16.59 3.03 6.96
C PRO A 164 -15.17 3.47 7.32
N ALA A 165 -14.54 2.71 8.20
CA ALA A 165 -13.12 2.86 8.46
C ALA A 165 -12.29 2.52 7.21
N ASP A 166 -11.12 3.15 7.10
CA ASP A 166 -10.14 2.85 6.07
C ASP A 166 -9.75 1.37 6.08
N LYS A 167 -9.49 0.82 4.90
CA LYS A 167 -9.04 -0.57 4.76
C LYS A 167 -7.67 -0.64 4.11
N GLN A 168 -6.85 -1.52 4.68
CA GLN A 168 -5.56 -1.88 4.11
C GLN A 168 -5.75 -2.98 3.05
N ALA A 169 -4.97 -2.91 1.98
CA ALA A 169 -5.00 -3.85 0.87
C ALA A 169 -3.57 -4.15 0.40
N THR A 170 -3.17 -5.42 0.42
CA THR A 170 -1.88 -5.84 -0.15
C THR A 170 -2.08 -6.23 -1.61
N VAL A 171 -1.52 -5.46 -2.52
CA VAL A 171 -1.48 -5.80 -3.95
C VAL A 171 -0.34 -6.79 -4.21
N LYS A 172 -0.67 -7.92 -4.85
CA LYS A 172 0.27 -9.00 -5.18
C LYS A 172 0.46 -9.11 -6.69
N VAL A 173 1.61 -9.62 -7.10
CA VAL A 173 1.97 -9.78 -8.52
C VAL A 173 0.93 -10.62 -9.27
N GLY A 174 0.45 -10.09 -10.39
CA GLY A 174 -0.50 -10.77 -11.28
C GLY A 174 -1.86 -11.11 -10.68
N ALA A 175 -2.17 -10.61 -9.46
CA ALA A 175 -3.41 -10.92 -8.76
C ALA A 175 -4.30 -9.67 -8.60
N THR A 176 -5.61 -9.90 -8.42
CA THR A 176 -6.57 -8.86 -8.03
C THR A 176 -6.88 -8.96 -6.56
N THR A 177 -6.53 -7.93 -5.80
CA THR A 177 -6.94 -7.77 -4.40
C THR A 177 -8.33 -7.15 -4.33
N ILE A 178 -9.25 -7.72 -3.56
CA ILE A 178 -10.63 -7.21 -3.43
C ILE A 178 -10.82 -6.57 -2.06
N VAL A 179 -11.30 -5.31 -2.06
CA VAL A 179 -11.68 -4.57 -0.86
C VAL A 179 -13.17 -4.31 -0.89
N GLN A 180 -13.88 -4.77 0.15
CA GLN A 180 -15.31 -4.53 0.31
C GLN A 180 -15.53 -3.36 1.25
N MET A 181 -16.34 -2.38 0.84
CA MET A 181 -16.68 -1.18 1.61
C MET A 181 -18.20 -1.07 1.74
N HIS A 182 -18.69 -0.91 2.96
CA HIS A 182 -20.12 -0.85 3.24
C HIS A 182 -20.49 0.44 3.99
N ASN A 183 -21.56 1.11 3.55
CA ASN A 183 -22.09 2.29 4.23
C ASN A 183 -23.46 2.01 4.85
N GLU A 184 -23.58 2.38 6.11
CA GLU A 184 -24.87 2.47 6.79
C GLU A 184 -25.43 3.89 6.67
N LEU A 185 -26.73 4.00 6.43
CA LEU A 185 -27.42 5.28 6.56
C LEU A 185 -27.33 5.76 8.02
N ARG A 186 -27.14 7.05 8.19
CA ARG A 186 -27.30 7.66 9.51
C ARG A 186 -28.76 7.59 9.89
N ASP A 187 -29.04 7.09 11.09
CA ASP A 187 -30.35 7.26 11.68
C ASP A 187 -30.61 8.75 11.86
N THR A 188 -31.48 9.31 11.03
CA THR A 188 -32.00 10.62 11.31
C THR A 188 -32.94 10.45 12.51
N PRO A 189 -32.71 11.13 13.66
CA PRO A 189 -33.69 11.15 14.72
C PRO A 189 -35.00 11.57 14.09
N LYS A 190 -36.07 10.79 14.28
CA LYS A 190 -37.41 11.22 13.91
C LYS A 190 -37.71 12.48 14.72
N THR A 191 -37.45 13.65 14.14
CA THR A 191 -37.84 14.94 14.70
C THR A 191 -39.31 15.12 14.39
N GLY A 192 -40.16 14.52 15.15
CA GLY A 192 -41.60 14.64 15.01
C GLY A 192 -42.33 13.45 15.61
N ASP A 193 -43.08 13.74 16.67
CA ASP A 193 -44.24 13.04 17.19
C ASP A 193 -44.12 11.79 18.08
N ASP A 194 -42.96 11.31 18.45
CA ASP A 194 -42.88 10.38 19.56
C ASP A 194 -42.44 11.04 20.89
N PHE A 195 -42.76 12.33 21.08
CA PHE A 195 -42.65 12.93 22.41
C PHE A 195 -43.67 12.27 23.34
N ASN A 196 -43.22 11.25 24.06
CA ASN A 196 -44.01 10.65 25.12
C ASN A 196 -43.79 11.43 26.41
N PRO A 197 -44.71 12.39 26.74
CA PRO A 197 -44.53 13.21 27.91
C PRO A 197 -44.54 12.37 29.20
N ALA A 198 -45.19 11.21 29.20
CA ALA A 198 -45.22 10.31 30.34
C ALA A 198 -43.82 9.75 30.69
N LEU A 199 -42.96 9.55 29.71
CA LEU A 199 -41.57 9.07 29.93
C LEU A 199 -40.71 10.13 30.61
N TRP A 200 -40.87 11.40 30.24
CA TRP A 200 -40.12 12.50 30.86
C TRP A 200 -40.67 12.83 32.24
N VAL A 201 -41.99 12.71 32.44
CA VAL A 201 -42.62 12.90 33.76
C VAL A 201 -42.17 11.78 34.71
N SER A 202 -42.06 10.54 34.24
CA SER A 202 -41.56 9.44 35.08
C SER A 202 -40.08 9.58 35.43
N LEU A 203 -39.22 10.07 34.49
CA LEU A 203 -37.82 10.36 34.78
C LEU A 203 -37.67 11.50 35.80
N ALA A 204 -38.46 12.57 35.66
CA ALA A 204 -38.48 13.67 36.62
C ALA A 204 -38.93 13.21 38.00
N ALA A 205 -39.94 12.34 38.08
CA ALA A 205 -40.44 11.78 39.36
C ALA A 205 -39.38 10.94 40.06
N VAL A 206 -38.64 10.10 39.31
CA VAL A 206 -37.53 9.30 39.87
C VAL A 206 -36.40 10.17 40.38
N SER A 207 -36.07 11.27 39.70
CA SER A 207 -35.02 12.19 40.15
C SER A 207 -35.42 12.96 41.43
N LEU A 208 -36.71 13.34 41.55
CA LEU A 208 -37.22 13.98 42.74
C LEU A 208 -37.24 13.03 43.97
N ILE A 209 -37.59 11.77 43.78
CA ILE A 209 -37.54 10.73 44.84
C ILE A 209 -36.12 10.50 45.27
N GLY A 210 -35.18 10.41 44.35
CA GLY A 210 -33.73 10.25 44.63
C GLY A 210 -33.17 11.41 45.44
N ALA A 211 -33.53 12.66 45.10
CA ALA A 211 -33.12 13.85 45.84
C ALA A 211 -33.73 13.90 47.24
N GLY A 212 -35.00 13.48 47.35
CA GLY A 212 -35.70 13.40 48.66
C GLY A 212 -35.05 12.41 49.61
N VAL A 213 -34.67 11.21 49.13
CA VAL A 213 -34.01 10.16 49.93
C VAL A 213 -32.63 10.63 50.39
N LEU A 214 -31.84 11.24 49.53
CA LEU A 214 -30.53 11.79 49.88
C LEU A 214 -30.62 12.93 50.88
N GLY A 215 -31.67 13.80 50.79
CA GLY A 215 -31.95 14.85 51.74
C GLY A 215 -32.26 14.33 53.14
N ILE A 216 -33.07 13.28 53.24
CA ILE A 216 -33.47 12.67 54.54
C ILE A 216 -32.31 11.97 55.19
N VAL A 217 -31.48 11.24 54.41
CA VAL A 217 -30.28 10.56 54.95
C VAL A 217 -29.23 11.58 55.40
N GLY A 218 -29.03 12.68 54.66
CA GLY A 218 -28.11 13.75 55.03
C GLY A 218 -28.55 14.50 56.30
N PHE A 219 -29.86 14.68 56.52
CA PHE A 219 -30.39 15.35 57.72
C PHE A 219 -30.31 14.48 58.97
N LYS A 220 -30.51 13.16 58.89
CA LYS A 220 -30.30 12.21 60.01
C LYS A 220 -28.86 12.07 60.43
N GLY A 221 -27.91 12.15 59.48
CA GLY A 221 -26.47 12.07 59.78
C GLY A 221 -25.94 13.30 60.53
N ARG A 222 -26.55 14.48 60.38
CA ARG A 222 -26.17 15.72 61.11
C ARG A 222 -26.65 15.78 62.54
N LYS A 223 -27.72 15.06 62.93
CA LYS A 223 -28.22 15.05 64.33
C LYS A 223 -27.42 14.14 65.24
N LYS A 224 -26.64 13.19 64.73
CA LYS A 224 -25.81 12.30 65.57
C LYS A 224 -24.41 12.84 65.94
N LYS A 225 -24.06 14.04 65.49
CA LYS A 225 -22.74 14.64 65.77
C LYS A 225 -22.76 15.81 66.77
N LYS A 226 -23.86 15.96 67.56
CA LYS A 226 -24.02 17.02 68.56
C LYS A 226 -24.25 16.51 69.98
N GLU A 227 -24.04 15.22 70.24
CA GLU A 227 -24.01 14.68 71.63
C GLU A 227 -22.73 13.80 71.71
N ASP A 228 -21.63 14.46 72.02
CA ASP A 228 -20.47 14.02 72.79
C ASP A 228 -19.52 15.21 72.98
#